data_dbcc60ba745256c88ac948ff2ee57c01
#
_entry.id   dbcc60ba745256c88ac948ff2ee57c01
#
_cell.length_a   1.000
_cell.length_b   1.000
_cell.length_c   1.000
_cell.angle_alpha   90.00
_cell.angle_beta   90.00
_cell.angle_gamma   90.00
#
_symmetry.space_group_name_H-M   'P 1'
#
loop_
_entity.id
_entity.type
_entity.pdbx_description
1 polymer ?
#
loop_
_entity_poly.entity_id
_entity_poly.type
_entity_poly.pdbx_seq_one_letter_code
_entity_poly.pdbx_strand_id
1 'polypeptide(L)'
;GDVEEKVQELNNELVDISSKITSLENQLADKSTEIADAEAELAQAEADKQKQYDDMKTRIRYMYENSQTTYLEQLLESNSVAEFLNTAEYIAEIQKYDRQKLDEYTENIEYITTAKEQLEQDYADLETMKANVESQKQSVAVLMSQKETELAGITSNISDAQEDAKYFEAEIQAQNELIAEIKRIEAEKAAAAAKAAAEGKEVADNPYTGGAFTWPCPSSTRITSDYGTRVSPTSGASSNHKGIDIGASAGAAIVAAANGTVKAANYSSAAGNYVMIDHGGGLYTVYMHCSSLAVSEGTAVSAGQTIAYVGSTGISTGNHLHFGVSLNGSYVSPWSYLKG
;
A
#
# COMPACT_ATOMS: atom_id res chain seq x y z
N GLY A 1 -8.20 3.96 8.38
CA GLY A 1 -8.57 2.78 9.16
C GLY A 1 -8.09 1.51 8.49
N ASP A 2 -8.79 1.03 7.49
CA ASP A 2 -8.58 -0.31 6.88
C ASP A 2 -7.18 -0.49 6.24
N VAL A 3 -6.67 0.55 5.60
CA VAL A 3 -5.36 0.51 4.91
C VAL A 3 -4.20 0.61 5.90
N GLU A 4 -4.33 1.44 6.90
CA GLU A 4 -3.32 1.61 7.95
C GLU A 4 -3.16 0.34 8.77
N GLU A 5 -4.27 -0.34 9.05
CA GLU A 5 -4.31 -1.64 9.73
C GLU A 5 -3.60 -2.72 8.89
N LYS A 6 -3.87 -2.78 7.59
CA LYS A 6 -3.25 -3.74 6.68
C LYS A 6 -1.74 -3.51 6.49
N VAL A 7 -1.30 -2.25 6.40
CA VAL A 7 0.13 -1.91 6.36
C VAL A 7 0.83 -2.30 7.66
N GLN A 8 0.14 -2.13 8.81
CA GLN A 8 0.67 -2.53 10.11
C GLN A 8 0.77 -4.07 10.23
N GLU A 9 -0.23 -4.79 9.73
CA GLU A 9 -0.22 -6.26 9.68
C GLU A 9 0.96 -6.78 8.85
N LEU A 10 1.15 -6.28 7.63
CA LEU A 10 2.29 -6.62 6.78
C LEU A 10 3.65 -6.29 7.41
N ASN A 11 3.75 -5.17 8.13
CA ASN A 11 4.97 -4.84 8.86
C ASN A 11 5.26 -5.83 9.97
N ASN A 12 4.26 -6.24 10.74
CA ASN A 12 4.40 -7.21 11.81
C ASN A 12 4.83 -8.58 11.25
N GLU A 13 4.23 -9.01 10.14
CA GLU A 13 4.59 -10.25 9.45
C GLU A 13 6.03 -10.22 8.94
N LEU A 14 6.48 -9.10 8.35
CA LEU A 14 7.87 -8.92 7.91
C LEU A 14 8.86 -8.99 9.08
N VAL A 15 8.53 -8.41 10.23
CA VAL A 15 9.37 -8.47 11.44
C VAL A 15 9.46 -9.90 11.96
N ASP A 16 8.35 -10.62 12.00
CA ASP A 16 8.30 -12.03 12.44
C ASP A 16 9.14 -12.94 11.54
N ILE A 17 9.00 -12.81 10.22
CA ILE A 17 9.77 -13.62 9.26
C ILE A 17 11.26 -13.24 9.34
N SER A 18 11.60 -11.97 9.45
CA SER A 18 12.99 -11.52 9.60
C SER A 18 13.65 -12.11 10.87
N SER A 19 12.90 -12.15 11.97
CA SER A 19 13.37 -12.76 13.22
C SER A 19 13.59 -14.28 13.07
N LYS A 20 12.69 -14.98 12.36
CA LYS A 20 12.82 -16.40 12.04
C LYS A 20 14.04 -16.68 11.15
N ILE A 21 14.27 -15.85 10.12
CA ILE A 21 15.46 -15.95 9.26
C ILE A 21 16.74 -15.84 10.09
N THR A 22 16.84 -14.81 10.95
CA THR A 22 18.02 -14.63 11.81
C THR A 22 18.24 -15.84 12.74
N SER A 23 17.17 -16.38 13.33
CA SER A 23 17.27 -17.57 14.15
C SER A 23 17.74 -18.80 13.35
N LEU A 24 17.21 -19.02 12.15
CA LEU A 24 17.60 -20.12 11.27
C LEU A 24 19.05 -19.96 10.76
N GLU A 25 19.49 -18.76 10.47
CA GLU A 25 20.89 -18.47 10.06
C GLU A 25 21.88 -18.78 11.20
N ASN A 26 21.51 -18.47 12.45
CA ASN A 26 22.32 -18.82 13.62
C ASN A 26 22.38 -20.35 13.80
N GLN A 27 21.25 -21.05 13.74
CA GLN A 27 21.20 -22.51 13.82
C GLN A 27 22.01 -23.18 12.69
N LEU A 28 21.99 -22.60 11.49
CA LEU A 28 22.78 -23.08 10.36
C LEU A 28 24.28 -22.90 10.59
N ALA A 29 24.70 -21.78 11.20
CA ALA A 29 26.09 -21.54 11.56
C ALA A 29 26.56 -22.51 12.65
N ASP A 30 25.73 -22.74 13.69
CA ASP A 30 26.01 -23.69 14.76
C ASP A 30 26.16 -25.12 14.20
N LYS A 31 25.21 -25.56 13.36
CA LYS A 31 25.26 -26.89 12.72
C LYS A 31 26.46 -27.05 11.81
N SER A 32 26.85 -26.02 11.09
CA SER A 32 28.06 -26.04 10.26
C SER A 32 29.33 -26.20 11.10
N THR A 33 29.38 -25.63 12.30
CA THR A 33 30.48 -25.78 13.25
C THR A 33 30.51 -27.20 13.82
N GLU A 34 29.36 -27.72 14.24
CA GLU A 34 29.24 -29.14 14.71
C GLU A 34 29.74 -30.16 13.67
N ILE A 35 29.37 -29.93 12.39
CA ILE A 35 29.85 -30.78 11.29
C ILE A 35 31.37 -30.69 11.14
N ALA A 36 31.94 -29.49 11.20
CA ALA A 36 33.40 -29.31 11.05
C ALA A 36 34.16 -29.97 12.22
N ASP A 37 33.63 -29.90 13.43
CA ASP A 37 34.23 -30.55 14.61
C ASP A 37 34.12 -32.09 14.48
N ALA A 38 32.97 -32.61 14.05
CA ALA A 38 32.78 -34.04 13.81
C ALA A 38 33.69 -34.59 12.69
N GLU A 39 33.91 -33.80 11.62
CA GLU A 39 34.87 -34.17 10.56
C GLU A 39 36.33 -34.25 11.10
N ALA A 40 36.72 -33.31 11.96
CA ALA A 40 38.03 -33.33 12.57
C ALA A 40 38.22 -34.51 13.50
N GLU A 41 37.21 -34.86 14.33
CA GLU A 41 37.23 -36.07 15.18
C GLU A 41 37.27 -37.34 14.36
N LEU A 42 36.49 -37.43 13.29
CA LEU A 42 36.50 -38.60 12.38
C LEU A 42 37.86 -38.75 11.71
N ALA A 43 38.49 -37.69 11.24
CA ALA A 43 39.82 -37.72 10.65
C ALA A 43 40.87 -38.22 11.65
N GLN A 44 40.79 -37.82 12.92
CA GLN A 44 41.67 -38.29 13.98
C GLN A 44 41.45 -39.78 14.25
N ALA A 45 40.19 -40.24 14.35
CA ALA A 45 39.87 -41.64 14.57
C ALA A 45 40.38 -42.56 13.41
N GLU A 46 40.28 -42.07 12.15
CA GLU A 46 40.81 -42.79 10.98
C GLU A 46 42.35 -42.90 11.02
N ALA A 47 43.03 -41.82 11.44
CA ALA A 47 44.48 -41.82 11.61
C ALA A 47 44.92 -42.82 12.73
N ASP A 48 44.18 -42.80 13.85
CA ASP A 48 44.44 -43.73 14.97
C ASP A 48 44.17 -45.21 14.56
N LYS A 49 43.11 -45.46 13.81
CA LYS A 49 42.85 -46.79 13.24
C LYS A 49 43.99 -47.27 12.36
N GLN A 50 44.49 -46.40 11.48
CA GLN A 50 45.62 -46.75 10.59
C GLN A 50 46.89 -47.08 11.41
N LYS A 51 47.20 -46.27 12.41
CA LYS A 51 48.31 -46.47 13.31
C LYS A 51 48.16 -47.80 14.08
N GLN A 52 47.00 -48.08 14.67
CA GLN A 52 46.70 -49.33 15.39
C GLN A 52 46.88 -50.54 14.47
N TYR A 53 46.42 -50.43 13.21
CA TYR A 53 46.60 -51.48 12.22
C TYR A 53 48.08 -51.75 11.92
N ASP A 54 48.88 -50.72 11.69
CA ASP A 54 50.29 -50.82 11.37
C ASP A 54 51.11 -51.36 12.57
N ASP A 55 50.77 -50.97 13.78
CA ASP A 55 51.36 -51.46 15.03
C ASP A 55 51.08 -52.98 15.23
N MET A 56 49.80 -53.38 15.02
CA MET A 56 49.41 -54.80 15.08
C MET A 56 50.11 -55.64 14.01
N LYS A 57 50.16 -55.13 12.79
CA LYS A 57 50.86 -55.81 11.66
C LYS A 57 52.36 -56.03 11.94
N THR A 58 52.99 -54.96 12.49
CA THR A 58 54.42 -55.06 12.89
C THR A 58 54.62 -56.13 13.98
N ARG A 59 53.70 -56.15 14.96
CA ARG A 59 53.75 -57.13 16.04
C ARG A 59 53.52 -58.60 15.58
N ILE A 60 52.49 -58.78 14.70
CA ILE A 60 52.22 -60.07 14.11
C ILE A 60 53.44 -60.55 13.30
N ARG A 61 54.06 -59.68 12.52
CA ARG A 61 55.27 -60.02 11.77
C ARG A 61 56.43 -60.46 12.70
N TYR A 62 56.66 -59.65 13.76
CA TYR A 62 57.69 -59.92 14.74
C TYR A 62 57.44 -61.35 15.40
N MET A 63 56.20 -61.64 15.81
CA MET A 63 55.84 -62.91 16.37
C MET A 63 56.09 -64.05 15.37
N TYR A 64 55.73 -63.88 14.10
CA TYR A 64 55.89 -64.86 13.07
C TYR A 64 57.39 -65.14 12.76
N GLU A 65 58.18 -64.10 12.60
CA GLU A 65 59.62 -64.14 12.27
C GLU A 65 60.48 -64.71 13.44
N ASN A 66 60.02 -64.51 14.67
CA ASN A 66 60.76 -64.97 15.87
C ASN A 66 60.13 -66.16 16.56
N SER A 67 59.08 -66.78 15.95
CA SER A 67 58.37 -67.95 16.52
C SER A 67 59.04 -69.28 16.31
N GLN A 68 60.40 -69.32 16.18
CA GLN A 68 61.12 -70.62 16.16
C GLN A 68 61.02 -71.43 17.48
N THR A 69 60.60 -70.71 18.57
CA THR A 69 60.19 -71.34 19.85
C THR A 69 58.76 -70.91 20.16
N THR A 70 57.86 -71.92 20.26
CA THR A 70 56.48 -71.66 20.73
C THR A 70 56.51 -71.23 22.20
N TYR A 71 55.51 -70.41 22.64
CA TYR A 71 55.38 -70.05 24.06
C TYR A 71 55.45 -71.30 24.99
N LEU A 72 55.00 -72.44 24.51
CA LEU A 72 55.10 -73.71 25.21
C LEU A 72 56.54 -74.16 25.36
N GLU A 73 57.38 -74.04 24.32
CA GLU A 73 58.84 -74.43 24.38
C GLU A 73 59.55 -73.49 25.34
N GLN A 74 59.32 -72.18 25.34
CA GLN A 74 59.90 -71.23 26.29
C GLN A 74 59.53 -71.56 27.76
N LEU A 75 58.32 -72.05 28.01
CA LEU A 75 57.91 -72.55 29.32
C LEU A 75 58.61 -73.82 29.72
N LEU A 76 58.78 -74.78 28.77
CA LEU A 76 59.43 -76.08 29.00
C LEU A 76 60.97 -75.98 29.12
N GLU A 77 61.62 -74.95 28.55
CA GLU A 77 63.03 -74.70 28.66
C GLU A 77 63.42 -74.00 29.97
N SER A 78 62.49 -73.64 30.85
CA SER A 78 62.75 -73.06 32.16
C SER A 78 63.56 -73.91 33.07
N ASN A 79 64.65 -73.38 33.63
CA ASN A 79 65.56 -74.15 34.48
C ASN A 79 65.15 -74.17 35.94
N SER A 80 64.08 -73.50 36.33
CA SER A 80 63.48 -73.46 37.70
C SER A 80 62.00 -73.21 37.69
N VAL A 81 61.30 -73.61 38.75
CA VAL A 81 59.86 -73.32 38.92
C VAL A 81 59.60 -71.77 38.97
N ALA A 82 60.51 -71.01 39.53
CA ALA A 82 60.37 -69.55 39.61
C ALA A 82 60.51 -68.94 38.20
N GLU A 83 61.41 -69.43 37.37
CA GLU A 83 61.59 -68.94 35.97
C GLU A 83 60.36 -69.35 35.12
N PHE A 84 59.85 -70.57 35.31
CA PHE A 84 58.63 -71.04 34.67
C PHE A 84 57.42 -70.15 34.99
N LEU A 85 57.20 -69.81 36.28
CA LEU A 85 56.11 -68.96 36.71
C LEU A 85 56.24 -67.55 36.17
N ASN A 86 57.45 -66.96 36.22
CA ASN A 86 57.68 -65.59 35.66
C ASN A 86 57.47 -65.54 34.15
N THR A 87 57.91 -66.60 33.39
CA THR A 87 57.70 -66.68 31.93
C THR A 87 56.20 -66.85 31.62
N ALA A 88 55.48 -67.68 32.42
CA ALA A 88 54.03 -67.89 32.24
C ALA A 88 53.26 -66.57 32.50
N GLU A 89 53.62 -65.78 33.55
CA GLU A 89 53.03 -64.49 33.83
C GLU A 89 53.31 -63.48 32.73
N TYR A 90 54.53 -63.40 32.22
CA TYR A 90 54.89 -62.51 31.08
C TYR A 90 54.10 -62.86 29.80
N ILE A 91 53.95 -64.17 29.47
CA ILE A 91 53.15 -64.62 28.31
C ILE A 91 51.66 -64.22 28.52
N ALA A 92 51.12 -64.37 29.73
CA ALA A 92 49.74 -63.99 30.03
C ALA A 92 49.51 -62.43 29.89
N GLU A 93 50.47 -61.61 30.34
CA GLU A 93 50.43 -60.22 30.18
C GLU A 93 50.50 -59.77 28.69
N ILE A 94 51.36 -60.46 27.91
CA ILE A 94 51.41 -60.20 26.45
C ILE A 94 50.07 -60.50 25.78
N GLN A 95 49.47 -61.67 26.09
CA GLN A 95 48.18 -62.07 25.51
C GLN A 95 47.04 -61.03 25.93
N LYS A 96 47.08 -60.63 27.17
CA LYS A 96 46.13 -59.59 27.67
C LYS A 96 46.30 -58.33 26.93
N TYR A 97 47.53 -57.83 26.73
CA TYR A 97 47.83 -56.59 25.98
C TYR A 97 47.35 -56.73 24.52
N ASP A 98 47.64 -57.90 23.86
CA ASP A 98 47.20 -58.08 22.46
C ASP A 98 45.68 -58.05 22.30
N ARG A 99 44.96 -58.67 23.25
CA ARG A 99 43.49 -58.66 23.26
C ARG A 99 42.98 -57.29 23.46
N GLN A 100 43.53 -56.53 24.41
CA GLN A 100 43.14 -55.14 24.67
C GLN A 100 43.34 -54.27 23.40
N LYS A 101 44.48 -54.44 22.69
CA LYS A 101 44.74 -53.68 21.48
C LYS A 101 43.80 -54.04 20.33
N LEU A 102 43.38 -55.30 20.22
CA LEU A 102 42.37 -55.73 19.26
C LEU A 102 40.97 -55.16 19.59
N ASP A 103 40.62 -55.16 20.88
CA ASP A 103 39.36 -54.60 21.33
C ASP A 103 39.31 -53.08 21.04
N GLU A 104 40.38 -52.34 21.39
CA GLU A 104 40.54 -50.90 21.09
C GLU A 104 40.41 -50.63 19.57
N TYR A 105 40.99 -51.44 18.72
CA TYR A 105 40.89 -51.32 17.27
C TYR A 105 39.47 -51.58 16.77
N THR A 106 38.78 -52.56 17.33
CA THR A 106 37.38 -52.87 16.97
C THR A 106 36.45 -51.77 17.39
N GLU A 107 36.58 -51.26 18.61
CA GLU A 107 35.80 -50.12 19.11
C GLU A 107 36.00 -48.88 18.24
N ASN A 108 37.22 -48.61 17.78
CA ASN A 108 37.51 -47.52 16.91
C ASN A 108 36.87 -47.66 15.51
N ILE A 109 36.81 -48.88 14.97
CA ILE A 109 36.07 -49.16 13.71
C ILE A 109 34.58 -48.90 13.86
N GLU A 110 33.96 -49.36 14.96
CA GLU A 110 32.56 -49.12 15.27
C GLU A 110 32.27 -47.62 15.41
N TYR A 111 33.12 -46.91 16.13
CA TYR A 111 33.02 -45.43 16.26
C TYR A 111 33.08 -44.74 14.89
N ILE A 112 34.06 -45.05 14.04
CA ILE A 112 34.21 -44.49 12.70
C ILE A 112 32.95 -44.75 11.86
N THR A 113 32.37 -45.93 11.93
CA THR A 113 31.19 -46.29 11.16
C THR A 113 29.99 -45.47 11.59
N THR A 114 29.75 -45.40 12.90
CA THR A 114 28.65 -44.59 13.47
C THR A 114 28.83 -43.07 13.20
N ALA A 115 30.06 -42.58 13.34
CA ALA A 115 30.36 -41.15 13.09
C ALA A 115 30.12 -40.78 11.62
N LYS A 116 30.44 -41.68 10.67
CA LYS A 116 30.15 -41.44 9.24
C LYS A 116 28.64 -41.41 8.97
N GLU A 117 27.88 -42.34 9.52
CA GLU A 117 26.43 -42.36 9.37
C GLU A 117 25.77 -41.07 9.96
N GLN A 118 26.25 -40.63 11.13
CA GLN A 118 25.78 -39.39 11.76
C GLN A 118 26.13 -38.18 10.92
N LEU A 119 27.34 -38.11 10.37
CA LEU A 119 27.79 -37.00 9.53
C LEU A 119 26.98 -36.90 8.23
N GLU A 120 26.61 -38.03 7.60
CA GLU A 120 25.70 -38.03 6.45
C GLU A 120 24.34 -37.45 6.79
N GLN A 121 23.79 -37.77 7.97
CA GLN A 121 22.54 -37.24 8.45
C GLN A 121 22.65 -35.72 8.72
N ASP A 122 23.74 -35.30 9.36
CA ASP A 122 23.99 -33.91 9.67
C ASP A 122 24.10 -33.03 8.41
N TYR A 123 24.71 -33.56 7.34
CA TYR A 123 24.72 -32.88 6.05
C TYR A 123 23.32 -32.76 5.41
N ALA A 124 22.50 -33.81 5.51
CA ALA A 124 21.13 -33.81 5.00
C ALA A 124 20.29 -32.75 5.76
N ASP A 125 20.45 -32.67 7.07
CA ASP A 125 19.79 -31.69 7.92
C ASP A 125 20.25 -30.26 7.57
N LEU A 126 21.54 -30.04 7.35
CA LEU A 126 22.11 -28.77 6.94
C LEU A 126 21.50 -28.29 5.60
N GLU A 127 21.39 -29.14 4.61
CA GLU A 127 20.77 -28.80 3.32
C GLU A 127 19.27 -28.48 3.49
N THR A 128 18.56 -29.17 4.35
CA THR A 128 17.17 -28.88 4.68
C THR A 128 17.04 -27.51 5.34
N MET A 129 17.93 -27.18 6.27
CA MET A 129 17.96 -25.86 6.92
C MET A 129 18.25 -24.75 5.92
N LYS A 130 19.21 -24.93 5.00
CA LYS A 130 19.49 -23.96 3.92
C LYS A 130 18.26 -23.72 3.03
N ALA A 131 17.57 -24.78 2.62
CA ALA A 131 16.36 -24.67 1.82
C ALA A 131 15.26 -23.90 2.55
N ASN A 132 15.10 -24.10 3.87
CA ASN A 132 14.15 -23.37 4.69
C ASN A 132 14.49 -21.88 4.78
N VAL A 133 15.75 -21.50 4.97
CA VAL A 133 16.20 -20.11 4.96
C VAL A 133 15.87 -19.44 3.62
N GLU A 134 16.20 -20.10 2.51
CA GLU A 134 15.91 -19.56 1.18
C GLU A 134 14.41 -19.38 0.92
N SER A 135 13.58 -20.34 1.34
CA SER A 135 12.12 -20.24 1.27
C SER A 135 11.58 -19.04 2.07
N GLN A 136 12.10 -18.80 3.27
CA GLN A 136 11.70 -17.64 4.08
C GLN A 136 12.13 -16.32 3.42
N LYS A 137 13.33 -16.25 2.83
CA LYS A 137 13.80 -15.07 2.08
C LYS A 137 12.92 -14.77 0.86
N GLN A 138 12.48 -15.80 0.15
CA GLN A 138 11.52 -15.64 -0.96
C GLN A 138 10.17 -15.11 -0.48
N SER A 139 9.67 -15.60 0.67
CA SER A 139 8.43 -15.09 1.28
C SER A 139 8.54 -13.60 1.63
N VAL A 140 9.66 -13.16 2.19
CA VAL A 140 9.94 -11.73 2.44
C VAL A 140 9.89 -10.92 1.14
N ALA A 141 10.50 -11.39 0.07
CA ALA A 141 10.49 -10.68 -1.22
C ALA A 141 9.08 -10.51 -1.78
N VAL A 142 8.23 -11.53 -1.67
CA VAL A 142 6.81 -11.47 -2.07
C VAL A 142 6.03 -10.45 -1.24
N LEU A 143 6.17 -10.49 0.09
CA LEU A 143 5.51 -9.55 1.00
C LEU A 143 5.94 -8.10 0.78
N MET A 144 7.24 -7.87 0.51
CA MET A 144 7.74 -6.53 0.17
C MET A 144 7.13 -6.00 -1.13
N SER A 145 7.03 -6.84 -2.17
CA SER A 145 6.40 -6.47 -3.44
C SER A 145 4.90 -6.17 -3.28
N GLN A 146 4.19 -6.93 -2.46
CA GLN A 146 2.79 -6.66 -2.13
C GLN A 146 2.63 -5.32 -1.41
N LYS A 147 3.49 -5.05 -0.41
CA LYS A 147 3.51 -3.78 0.32
C LYS A 147 3.78 -2.59 -0.59
N GLU A 148 4.73 -2.69 -1.52
CA GLU A 148 5.03 -1.64 -2.49
C GLU A 148 3.83 -1.36 -3.41
N THR A 149 3.14 -2.40 -3.86
CA THR A 149 1.94 -2.29 -4.71
C THR A 149 0.80 -1.60 -3.96
N GLU A 150 0.55 -1.95 -2.70
CA GLU A 150 -0.47 -1.32 -1.88
C GLU A 150 -0.14 0.16 -1.60
N LEU A 151 1.12 0.47 -1.27
CA LEU A 151 1.56 1.86 -1.05
C LEU A 151 1.41 2.71 -2.32
N ALA A 152 1.72 2.16 -3.50
CA ALA A 152 1.51 2.85 -4.77
C ALA A 152 0.03 3.16 -5.02
N GLY A 153 -0.86 2.20 -4.76
CA GLY A 153 -2.31 2.39 -4.84
C GLY A 153 -2.83 3.47 -3.90
N ILE A 154 -2.35 3.50 -2.65
CA ILE A 154 -2.71 4.52 -1.65
C ILE A 154 -2.24 5.90 -2.12
N THR A 155 -1.00 6.01 -2.61
CA THR A 155 -0.43 7.28 -3.08
C THR A 155 -1.25 7.84 -4.26
N SER A 156 -1.68 6.98 -5.19
CA SER A 156 -2.56 7.36 -6.29
C SER A 156 -3.90 7.91 -5.78
N ASN A 157 -4.56 7.18 -4.86
CA ASN A 157 -5.83 7.60 -4.29
C ASN A 157 -5.74 8.93 -3.54
N ILE A 158 -4.63 9.17 -2.83
CA ILE A 158 -4.38 10.46 -2.14
C ILE A 158 -4.22 11.59 -3.16
N SER A 159 -3.50 11.36 -4.26
CA SER A 159 -3.31 12.34 -5.32
C SER A 159 -4.64 12.74 -5.96
N ASP A 160 -5.46 11.75 -6.32
CA ASP A 160 -6.78 11.96 -6.92
C ASP A 160 -7.69 12.74 -5.96
N ALA A 161 -7.67 12.39 -4.67
CA ALA A 161 -8.42 13.06 -3.62
C ALA A 161 -7.98 14.52 -3.40
N GLN A 162 -6.67 14.80 -3.52
CA GLN A 162 -6.14 16.17 -3.42
C GLN A 162 -6.53 17.03 -4.62
N GLU A 163 -6.61 16.45 -5.82
CA GLU A 163 -7.05 17.14 -7.03
C GLU A 163 -8.54 17.48 -6.94
N ASP A 164 -9.37 16.55 -6.51
CA ASP A 164 -10.79 16.76 -6.24
C ASP A 164 -11.01 17.85 -5.17
N ALA A 165 -10.23 17.86 -4.09
CA ALA A 165 -10.34 18.88 -3.04
C ALA A 165 -10.04 20.28 -3.58
N LYS A 166 -9.00 20.45 -4.40
CA LYS A 166 -8.70 21.74 -5.04
C LYS A 166 -9.82 22.21 -5.95
N TYR A 167 -10.41 21.28 -6.71
CA TYR A 167 -11.56 21.61 -7.56
C TYR A 167 -12.74 22.14 -6.74
N PHE A 168 -13.10 21.49 -5.64
CA PHE A 168 -14.22 21.91 -4.79
C PHE A 168 -13.94 23.24 -4.05
N GLU A 169 -12.72 23.46 -3.57
CA GLU A 169 -12.34 24.74 -2.96
C GLU A 169 -12.53 25.91 -3.93
N ALA A 170 -12.13 25.71 -5.16
CA ALA A 170 -12.24 26.73 -6.18
C ALA A 170 -13.71 26.94 -6.62
N GLU A 171 -14.53 25.91 -6.68
CA GLU A 171 -15.99 26.05 -6.92
C GLU A 171 -16.67 26.87 -5.80
N ILE A 172 -16.30 26.60 -4.53
CA ILE A 172 -16.80 27.37 -3.38
C ILE A 172 -16.40 28.85 -3.51
N GLN A 173 -15.16 29.11 -3.89
CA GLN A 173 -14.69 30.49 -4.08
C GLN A 173 -15.51 31.20 -5.16
N ALA A 174 -15.74 30.53 -6.32
CA ALA A 174 -16.59 31.11 -7.38
C ALA A 174 -17.99 31.47 -6.89
N GLN A 175 -18.61 30.56 -6.16
CA GLN A 175 -19.96 30.78 -5.63
C GLN A 175 -20.00 31.91 -4.61
N ASN A 176 -18.97 32.07 -3.76
CA ASN A 176 -18.88 33.14 -2.79
C ASN A 176 -18.65 34.50 -3.46
N GLU A 177 -17.86 34.57 -4.53
CA GLU A 177 -17.66 35.78 -5.33
C GLU A 177 -18.99 36.27 -5.94
N LEU A 178 -19.78 35.33 -6.49
CA LEU A 178 -21.09 35.67 -7.06
C LEU A 178 -22.11 36.09 -6.00
N ILE A 179 -22.10 35.49 -4.81
CA ILE A 179 -22.92 35.97 -3.68
C ILE A 179 -22.54 37.38 -3.30
N ALA A 180 -21.24 37.70 -3.24
CA ALA A 180 -20.79 39.06 -2.93
C ALA A 180 -21.26 40.05 -3.99
N GLU A 181 -21.24 39.67 -5.26
CA GLU A 181 -21.73 40.50 -6.37
C GLU A 181 -23.24 40.70 -6.29
N ILE A 182 -24.04 39.67 -6.01
CA ILE A 182 -25.50 39.78 -5.79
C ILE A 182 -25.78 40.74 -4.65
N LYS A 183 -25.10 40.61 -3.52
CA LYS A 183 -25.27 41.52 -2.37
C LYS A 183 -24.90 42.96 -2.70
N ARG A 184 -23.87 43.21 -3.52
CA ARG A 184 -23.50 44.53 -4.00
C ARG A 184 -24.62 45.12 -4.85
N ILE A 185 -25.15 44.40 -5.83
CA ILE A 185 -26.24 44.80 -6.70
C ILE A 185 -27.50 45.13 -5.87
N GLU A 186 -27.85 44.29 -4.91
CA GLU A 186 -28.99 44.52 -4.03
C GLU A 186 -28.80 45.78 -3.17
N ALA A 187 -27.61 46.01 -2.64
CA ALA A 187 -27.29 47.21 -1.88
C ALA A 187 -27.38 48.50 -2.77
N GLU A 188 -26.91 48.43 -4.02
CA GLU A 188 -27.04 49.53 -4.98
C GLU A 188 -28.50 49.83 -5.34
N LYS A 189 -29.31 48.78 -5.56
CA LYS A 189 -30.76 48.92 -5.77
C LYS A 189 -31.45 49.54 -4.57
N ALA A 190 -31.15 49.09 -3.35
CA ALA A 190 -31.72 49.65 -2.13
C ALA A 190 -31.35 51.14 -1.96
N ALA A 191 -30.09 51.50 -2.25
CA ALA A 191 -29.64 52.90 -2.22
C ALA A 191 -30.32 53.74 -3.29
N ALA A 192 -30.49 53.22 -4.51
CA ALA A 192 -31.20 53.93 -5.58
C ALA A 192 -32.70 54.15 -5.25
N ALA A 193 -33.36 53.08 -4.67
CA ALA A 193 -34.74 53.16 -4.22
C ALA A 193 -34.92 54.23 -3.10
N ALA A 194 -34.00 54.24 -2.11
CA ALA A 194 -34.03 55.20 -1.03
C ALA A 194 -33.85 56.62 -1.56
N LYS A 195 -32.97 56.88 -2.56
CA LYS A 195 -32.79 58.15 -3.21
C LYS A 195 -34.02 58.60 -3.99
N ALA A 196 -34.64 57.64 -4.76
CA ALA A 196 -35.85 57.96 -5.51
C ALA A 196 -37.04 58.26 -4.59
N ALA A 197 -37.19 57.55 -3.47
CA ALA A 197 -38.18 57.84 -2.46
C ALA A 197 -37.99 59.19 -1.82
N ALA A 198 -36.75 59.62 -1.57
CA ALA A 198 -36.43 60.98 -1.09
C ALA A 198 -36.76 62.09 -2.12
N GLU A 199 -36.75 61.76 -3.42
CA GLU A 199 -37.11 62.66 -4.54
C GLU A 199 -38.62 62.61 -4.90
N GLY A 200 -39.44 61.82 -4.15
CA GLY A 200 -40.86 61.61 -4.40
C GLY A 200 -41.20 60.81 -5.67
N LYS A 201 -40.23 60.03 -6.18
CA LYS A 201 -40.42 59.16 -7.34
C LYS A 201 -40.73 57.75 -6.87
N GLU A 202 -41.79 57.17 -7.42
CA GLU A 202 -42.05 55.68 -7.22
C GLU A 202 -40.99 54.85 -7.96
N VAL A 203 -40.27 54.01 -7.24
CA VAL A 203 -39.43 52.94 -7.82
C VAL A 203 -40.30 51.73 -7.87
N ALA A 204 -40.62 51.26 -9.06
CA ALA A 204 -41.32 49.99 -9.22
C ALA A 204 -40.40 48.85 -8.78
N ASP A 205 -40.57 48.37 -7.55
CA ASP A 205 -40.10 47.05 -7.18
C ASP A 205 -41.02 46.04 -7.90
N ASN A 206 -40.50 45.36 -8.89
CA ASN A 206 -41.28 44.43 -9.70
C ASN A 206 -41.00 43.00 -9.15
N PRO A 207 -41.81 42.53 -8.18
CA PRO A 207 -41.61 41.21 -7.62
C PRO A 207 -41.72 40.15 -8.72
N TYR A 208 -40.95 39.07 -8.63
CA TYR A 208 -41.12 37.96 -9.53
C TYR A 208 -42.53 37.40 -9.42
N THR A 209 -43.32 37.57 -10.48
CA THR A 209 -44.68 37.06 -10.59
C THR A 209 -44.79 35.89 -11.58
N GLY A 210 -43.62 35.42 -12.07
CA GLY A 210 -43.56 34.33 -13.02
C GLY A 210 -43.91 32.92 -12.41
N GLY A 211 -44.27 32.00 -13.28
CA GLY A 211 -44.52 30.63 -12.92
C GLY A 211 -43.25 29.80 -12.70
N ALA A 212 -43.36 28.48 -12.88
CA ALA A 212 -42.19 27.62 -12.83
C ALA A 212 -41.08 28.04 -13.85
N PHE A 213 -39.85 27.85 -13.48
CA PHE A 213 -38.73 28.09 -14.37
C PHE A 213 -38.72 27.13 -15.56
N THR A 214 -38.37 27.66 -16.72
CA THR A 214 -38.00 26.89 -17.90
C THR A 214 -36.71 26.16 -17.62
N TRP A 215 -36.61 24.87 -18.02
CA TRP A 215 -35.41 24.10 -17.90
C TRP A 215 -34.23 24.77 -18.64
N PRO A 216 -33.09 25.03 -17.96
CA PRO A 216 -32.07 25.97 -18.52
C PRO A 216 -31.16 25.32 -19.58
N CYS A 217 -31.21 23.99 -19.76
CA CYS A 217 -30.42 23.25 -20.76
C CYS A 217 -31.34 22.30 -21.58
N PRO A 218 -32.02 22.80 -22.62
CA PRO A 218 -33.05 22.03 -23.34
C PRO A 218 -32.54 20.73 -23.98
N SER A 219 -31.23 20.67 -24.25
CA SER A 219 -30.58 19.51 -24.90
C SER A 219 -30.26 18.36 -23.93
N SER A 220 -30.35 18.56 -22.63
CA SER A 220 -30.00 17.56 -21.61
C SER A 220 -30.75 17.73 -20.31
N THR A 221 -31.20 16.62 -19.76
CA THR A 221 -31.77 16.54 -18.39
C THR A 221 -30.88 15.75 -17.44
N ARG A 222 -29.64 15.44 -17.86
CA ARG A 222 -28.72 14.64 -17.09
C ARG A 222 -28.10 15.45 -15.96
N ILE A 223 -28.50 15.21 -14.72
CA ILE A 223 -27.87 15.78 -13.53
C ILE A 223 -26.56 15.02 -13.24
N THR A 224 -25.47 15.75 -13.21
CA THR A 224 -24.14 15.22 -12.85
C THR A 224 -23.78 15.52 -11.40
N SER A 225 -24.34 16.58 -10.82
CA SER A 225 -24.23 16.90 -9.40
C SER A 225 -25.49 17.64 -8.92
N ASP A 226 -26.03 17.23 -7.78
CA ASP A 226 -27.26 17.79 -7.23
C ASP A 226 -26.98 18.92 -6.21
N TYR A 227 -28.02 19.71 -5.90
CA TYR A 227 -27.98 20.78 -4.90
C TYR A 227 -27.88 20.23 -3.48
N GLY A 228 -27.09 20.87 -2.65
CA GLY A 228 -27.00 20.61 -1.22
C GLY A 228 -25.88 19.64 -0.86
N THR A 229 -26.11 18.84 0.17
CA THR A 229 -25.09 17.96 0.73
C THR A 229 -24.75 16.83 -0.23
N ARG A 230 -23.54 16.83 -0.76
CA ARG A 230 -22.98 15.64 -1.44
C ARG A 230 -22.21 14.79 -0.44
N VAL A 231 -22.22 13.48 -0.64
CA VAL A 231 -21.18 12.65 -0.03
C VAL A 231 -19.87 13.14 -0.61
N SER A 232 -19.06 13.80 0.22
CA SER A 232 -17.72 14.23 -0.22
C SER A 232 -16.97 13.01 -0.70
N PRO A 233 -16.48 12.98 -1.94
CA PRO A 233 -15.62 11.89 -2.40
C PRO A 233 -14.33 11.81 -1.59
N THR A 234 -14.01 12.87 -0.81
CA THR A 234 -12.82 12.95 0.04
C THR A 234 -13.11 13.69 1.34
N SER A 235 -12.43 13.29 2.41
CA SER A 235 -12.45 13.97 3.71
C SER A 235 -11.93 15.39 3.57
N GLY A 236 -12.81 16.41 3.74
CA GLY A 236 -12.46 17.84 3.71
C GLY A 236 -13.02 18.66 2.54
N ALA A 237 -13.56 18.05 1.51
CA ALA A 237 -14.24 18.76 0.43
C ALA A 237 -15.62 19.28 0.91
N SER A 238 -16.02 20.48 0.41
CA SER A 238 -17.32 21.05 0.75
C SER A 238 -18.47 20.12 0.37
N SER A 239 -19.26 19.80 1.35
CA SER A 239 -20.46 18.98 1.21
C SER A 239 -21.69 19.79 0.74
N ASN A 240 -21.54 21.06 0.34
CA ASN A 240 -22.69 21.94 0.08
C ASN A 240 -22.62 22.60 -1.30
N HIS A 241 -23.11 21.91 -2.32
CA HIS A 241 -23.27 22.44 -3.68
C HIS A 241 -24.43 23.41 -3.77
N LYS A 242 -24.19 24.63 -4.24
CA LYS A 242 -25.16 25.74 -4.25
C LYS A 242 -25.90 25.89 -5.58
N GLY A 243 -25.94 24.86 -6.39
CA GLY A 243 -26.64 24.78 -7.67
C GLY A 243 -26.90 23.33 -8.06
N ILE A 244 -27.24 23.11 -9.30
CA ILE A 244 -27.24 21.79 -9.96
C ILE A 244 -26.32 21.84 -11.16
N ASP A 245 -25.63 20.75 -11.41
CA ASP A 245 -24.79 20.61 -12.61
C ASP A 245 -25.50 19.72 -13.64
N ILE A 246 -25.70 20.27 -14.82
CA ILE A 246 -26.38 19.62 -15.94
C ILE A 246 -25.35 19.27 -16.99
N GLY A 247 -25.00 17.98 -17.08
CA GLY A 247 -24.04 17.49 -18.08
C GLY A 247 -24.62 17.54 -19.50
N ALA A 248 -23.98 18.29 -20.38
CA ALA A 248 -24.40 18.44 -21.79
C ALA A 248 -23.18 18.58 -22.72
N SER A 249 -23.39 18.42 -24.01
CA SER A 249 -22.32 18.59 -25.01
C SER A 249 -21.84 20.04 -25.07
N ALA A 250 -20.56 20.24 -25.33
CA ALA A 250 -20.00 21.58 -25.57
C ALA A 250 -20.77 22.28 -26.70
N GLY A 251 -21.07 23.55 -26.51
CA GLY A 251 -21.85 24.39 -27.48
C GLY A 251 -23.35 24.16 -27.45
N ALA A 252 -23.89 23.29 -26.57
CA ALA A 252 -25.32 23.16 -26.34
C ALA A 252 -25.89 24.49 -25.82
N ALA A 253 -27.08 24.88 -26.28
CA ALA A 253 -27.70 26.15 -25.88
C ALA A 253 -28.11 26.13 -24.40
N ILE A 254 -27.78 27.19 -23.69
CA ILE A 254 -28.26 27.53 -22.37
C ILE A 254 -29.31 28.63 -22.53
N VAL A 255 -30.47 28.42 -21.88
CA VAL A 255 -31.57 29.35 -22.01
C VAL A 255 -31.95 30.00 -20.68
N ALA A 256 -32.46 31.19 -20.71
CA ALA A 256 -32.94 31.90 -19.51
C ALA A 256 -34.10 31.11 -18.87
N ALA A 257 -34.00 30.81 -17.58
CA ALA A 257 -35.02 30.06 -16.85
C ALA A 257 -36.34 30.83 -16.68
N ALA A 258 -36.27 32.15 -16.65
CA ALA A 258 -37.43 33.06 -16.57
C ALA A 258 -37.15 34.40 -17.25
N ASN A 259 -38.18 35.21 -17.41
CA ASN A 259 -38.02 36.61 -17.86
C ASN A 259 -37.17 37.38 -16.85
N GLY A 260 -36.36 38.33 -17.31
CA GLY A 260 -35.53 39.13 -16.42
C GLY A 260 -34.59 40.05 -17.15
N THR A 261 -33.65 40.64 -16.40
CA THR A 261 -32.60 41.52 -16.92
C THR A 261 -31.23 40.94 -16.55
N VAL A 262 -30.34 40.82 -17.52
CA VAL A 262 -28.95 40.37 -17.32
C VAL A 262 -28.23 41.43 -16.44
N LYS A 263 -27.73 40.99 -15.29
CA LYS A 263 -26.98 41.84 -14.35
C LYS A 263 -25.48 41.65 -14.43
N ALA A 264 -25.06 40.47 -14.87
CA ALA A 264 -23.68 40.22 -15.23
C ALA A 264 -23.62 39.25 -16.42
N ALA A 265 -22.73 39.51 -17.34
CA ALA A 265 -22.35 38.66 -18.44
C ALA A 265 -20.83 38.82 -18.62
N ASN A 266 -20.06 38.03 -17.87
CA ASN A 266 -18.64 38.26 -17.64
C ASN A 266 -17.84 36.96 -17.50
N TYR A 267 -16.56 37.07 -17.20
CA TYR A 267 -15.66 35.97 -16.92
C TYR A 267 -15.03 36.12 -15.52
N SER A 268 -14.98 35.04 -14.76
CA SER A 268 -14.11 34.90 -13.58
C SER A 268 -13.25 33.66 -13.68
N SER A 269 -12.11 33.68 -13.00
CA SER A 269 -11.19 32.50 -13.01
C SER A 269 -11.84 31.23 -12.49
N ALA A 270 -12.80 31.36 -11.62
CA ALA A 270 -13.48 30.23 -10.97
C ALA A 270 -14.78 29.84 -11.70
N ALA A 271 -15.72 30.77 -11.95
CA ALA A 271 -16.99 30.50 -12.64
C ALA A 271 -16.84 30.32 -14.17
N GLY A 272 -15.69 30.70 -14.72
CA GLY A 272 -15.53 30.79 -16.17
C GLY A 272 -16.39 31.93 -16.76
N ASN A 273 -16.83 31.78 -18.00
CA ASN A 273 -17.86 32.66 -18.56
C ASN A 273 -19.18 32.37 -17.87
N TYR A 274 -19.83 33.40 -17.35
CA TYR A 274 -21.08 33.26 -16.63
C TYR A 274 -22.10 34.35 -16.98
N VAL A 275 -23.36 34.03 -16.81
CA VAL A 275 -24.48 34.97 -16.89
C VAL A 275 -25.22 34.97 -15.55
N MET A 276 -25.61 36.15 -15.08
CA MET A 276 -26.48 36.32 -13.94
C MET A 276 -27.70 37.13 -14.36
N ILE A 277 -28.91 36.64 -14.11
CA ILE A 277 -30.17 37.28 -14.47
C ILE A 277 -30.96 37.65 -13.22
N ASP A 278 -31.38 38.88 -13.13
CA ASP A 278 -32.30 39.38 -12.14
C ASP A 278 -33.75 39.24 -12.63
N HIS A 279 -34.55 38.52 -11.86
CA HIS A 279 -35.96 38.28 -12.16
C HIS A 279 -36.91 39.18 -11.36
N GLY A 280 -36.36 40.10 -10.54
CA GLY A 280 -37.13 40.90 -9.60
C GLY A 280 -37.36 40.22 -8.24
N GLY A 281 -37.76 41.00 -7.22
CA GLY A 281 -38.05 40.51 -5.88
C GLY A 281 -36.86 39.79 -5.20
N GLY A 282 -35.63 40.18 -5.50
CA GLY A 282 -34.43 39.55 -4.95
C GLY A 282 -34.09 38.19 -5.51
N LEU A 283 -34.75 37.73 -6.60
CA LEU A 283 -34.56 36.42 -7.23
C LEU A 283 -33.60 36.53 -8.41
N TYR A 284 -32.50 35.75 -8.35
CA TYR A 284 -31.46 35.66 -9.39
C TYR A 284 -31.27 34.24 -9.84
N THR A 285 -30.94 34.07 -11.13
CA THR A 285 -30.36 32.80 -11.65
C THR A 285 -28.93 33.03 -12.15
N VAL A 286 -28.10 32.04 -11.96
CA VAL A 286 -26.68 32.05 -12.32
C VAL A 286 -26.36 30.85 -13.21
N TYR A 287 -25.65 31.08 -14.31
CA TYR A 287 -25.28 30.11 -15.33
C TYR A 287 -23.78 30.19 -15.53
N MET A 288 -23.03 29.14 -15.11
CA MET A 288 -21.56 29.16 -15.14
C MET A 288 -20.99 28.14 -16.11
N HIS A 289 -19.66 28.22 -16.28
CA HIS A 289 -18.83 27.35 -17.11
C HIS A 289 -19.13 27.41 -18.60
N CYS A 290 -19.75 28.50 -19.06
CA CYS A 290 -20.16 28.67 -20.45
C CYS A 290 -18.94 28.73 -21.40
N SER A 291 -19.06 28.16 -22.59
CA SER A 291 -18.05 28.32 -23.66
C SER A 291 -18.05 29.72 -24.24
N SER A 292 -19.25 30.30 -24.38
CA SER A 292 -19.45 31.70 -24.85
C SER A 292 -20.79 32.23 -24.38
N LEU A 293 -20.90 33.57 -24.32
CA LEU A 293 -22.10 34.30 -23.92
C LEU A 293 -22.81 34.83 -25.16
N ALA A 294 -24.14 34.76 -25.18
CA ALA A 294 -25.01 35.31 -26.26
C ALA A 294 -25.70 36.62 -25.89
N VAL A 295 -25.48 37.06 -24.65
CA VAL A 295 -26.11 38.32 -24.10
C VAL A 295 -25.05 39.15 -23.39
N SER A 296 -25.35 40.40 -23.14
CA SER A 296 -24.54 41.35 -22.38
C SER A 296 -25.32 41.90 -21.19
N GLU A 297 -24.62 42.52 -20.25
CA GLU A 297 -25.23 43.22 -19.11
C GLU A 297 -26.26 44.26 -19.59
N GLY A 298 -27.36 44.39 -18.88
CA GLY A 298 -28.48 45.27 -19.19
C GLY A 298 -29.49 44.70 -20.20
N THR A 299 -29.19 43.55 -20.85
CA THR A 299 -30.11 42.91 -21.81
C THR A 299 -31.35 42.36 -21.09
N ALA A 300 -32.53 42.78 -21.57
CA ALA A 300 -33.79 42.13 -21.18
C ALA A 300 -33.94 40.81 -21.90
N VAL A 301 -34.25 39.74 -21.16
CA VAL A 301 -34.39 38.38 -21.69
C VAL A 301 -35.76 37.79 -21.34
N SER A 302 -36.25 36.92 -22.24
CA SER A 302 -37.47 36.16 -22.01
C SER A 302 -37.13 34.73 -21.63
N ALA A 303 -38.01 34.06 -20.87
CA ALA A 303 -37.90 32.62 -20.56
C ALA A 303 -37.71 31.79 -21.84
N GLY A 304 -36.77 30.91 -21.86
CA GLY A 304 -36.42 30.07 -23.04
C GLY A 304 -35.51 30.76 -24.07
N GLN A 305 -35.19 32.07 -23.91
CA GLN A 305 -34.24 32.75 -24.80
C GLN A 305 -32.81 32.21 -24.56
N THR A 306 -32.08 31.94 -25.63
CA THR A 306 -30.65 31.54 -25.56
C THR A 306 -29.81 32.69 -25.01
N ILE A 307 -29.05 32.42 -23.95
CA ILE A 307 -28.21 33.39 -23.26
C ILE A 307 -26.74 33.04 -23.27
N ALA A 308 -26.41 31.77 -23.43
CA ALA A 308 -25.04 31.26 -23.44
C ALA A 308 -24.98 29.85 -24.07
N TYR A 309 -23.79 29.28 -24.13
CA TYR A 309 -23.58 27.92 -24.61
C TYR A 309 -22.73 27.12 -23.60
N VAL A 310 -23.06 25.84 -23.44
CA VAL A 310 -22.38 24.92 -22.52
C VAL A 310 -20.90 24.82 -22.87
N GLY A 311 -20.06 24.81 -21.86
CA GLY A 311 -18.63 24.66 -21.97
C GLY A 311 -18.00 24.02 -20.75
N SER A 312 -16.72 24.31 -20.54
CA SER A 312 -15.92 23.86 -19.40
C SER A 312 -14.90 24.95 -19.03
N THR A 313 -15.31 26.23 -19.10
CA THR A 313 -14.43 27.34 -18.75
C THR A 313 -14.40 27.60 -17.26
N GLY A 314 -13.32 28.23 -16.78
CA GLY A 314 -13.09 28.36 -15.34
C GLY A 314 -12.67 27.02 -14.72
N ILE A 315 -13.09 26.81 -13.49
CA ILE A 315 -12.76 25.56 -12.77
C ILE A 315 -13.89 24.56 -12.99
N SER A 316 -13.68 23.66 -13.96
CA SER A 316 -14.64 22.66 -14.40
C SER A 316 -13.93 21.37 -14.81
N THR A 317 -14.47 20.23 -14.42
CA THR A 317 -13.93 18.90 -14.76
C THR A 317 -14.43 18.36 -16.10
N GLY A 318 -15.33 19.07 -16.76
CA GLY A 318 -15.88 18.65 -18.05
C GLY A 318 -17.07 19.49 -18.48
N ASN A 319 -17.61 19.23 -19.69
CA ASN A 319 -18.69 20.02 -20.24
C ASN A 319 -20.01 19.86 -19.46
N HIS A 320 -20.42 20.92 -18.76
CA HIS A 320 -21.67 21.01 -18.04
C HIS A 320 -22.16 22.45 -17.89
N LEU A 321 -23.39 22.65 -17.54
CA LEU A 321 -23.96 23.88 -17.04
C LEU A 321 -24.08 23.78 -15.52
N HIS A 322 -23.40 24.65 -14.75
CA HIS A 322 -23.76 24.86 -13.37
C HIS A 322 -24.91 25.89 -13.32
N PHE A 323 -26.05 25.52 -12.75
CA PHE A 323 -27.25 26.35 -12.61
C PHE A 323 -27.56 26.61 -11.14
N GLY A 324 -27.41 27.83 -10.72
CA GLY A 324 -27.70 28.32 -9.37
C GLY A 324 -28.92 29.20 -9.31
N VAL A 325 -29.63 29.19 -8.19
CA VAL A 325 -30.74 30.09 -7.86
C VAL A 325 -30.42 30.77 -6.54
N SER A 326 -30.50 32.11 -6.53
CA SER A 326 -30.32 32.94 -5.32
C SER A 326 -31.58 33.74 -5.02
N LEU A 327 -32.01 33.72 -3.77
CA LEU A 327 -33.11 34.55 -3.25
C LEU A 327 -32.59 35.39 -2.09
N ASN A 328 -32.73 36.71 -2.21
CA ASN A 328 -32.29 37.67 -1.20
C ASN A 328 -30.80 37.49 -0.79
N GLY A 329 -29.90 37.24 -1.76
CA GLY A 329 -28.49 37.08 -1.53
C GLY A 329 -28.08 35.77 -0.89
N SER A 330 -28.98 34.75 -0.88
CA SER A 330 -28.69 33.41 -0.42
C SER A 330 -29.04 32.37 -1.48
N TYR A 331 -28.15 31.40 -1.74
CA TYR A 331 -28.49 30.29 -2.63
C TYR A 331 -29.57 29.41 -2.04
N VAL A 332 -30.54 29.06 -2.90
CA VAL A 332 -31.66 28.18 -2.60
C VAL A 332 -31.70 27.03 -3.61
N SER A 333 -32.40 25.93 -3.26
CA SER A 333 -32.49 24.78 -4.15
C SER A 333 -33.17 25.18 -5.48
N PRO A 334 -32.51 24.98 -6.63
CA PRO A 334 -33.12 25.20 -7.94
C PRO A 334 -34.40 24.38 -8.16
N TRP A 335 -34.52 23.25 -7.50
CA TRP A 335 -35.70 22.38 -7.59
C TRP A 335 -36.99 23.03 -7.07
N SER A 336 -36.87 24.02 -6.21
CA SER A 336 -38.04 24.80 -5.74
C SER A 336 -38.70 25.62 -6.86
N TYR A 337 -37.96 25.86 -7.95
CA TYR A 337 -38.39 26.71 -9.09
C TYR A 337 -38.53 25.92 -10.38
N LEU A 338 -37.69 24.89 -10.58
CA LEU A 338 -37.80 24.00 -11.71
C LEU A 338 -38.94 22.98 -11.43
N LYS A 339 -39.97 22.94 -12.31
CA LYS A 339 -40.91 21.81 -12.30
C LYS A 339 -40.33 20.65 -13.10
N GLY A 340 -40.21 19.51 -12.47
CA GLY A 340 -39.88 18.26 -13.14
C GLY A 340 -40.99 17.78 -14.04
#